data_ee1f6875ce419f2d090dee75b39c099e
#
_entry.id   ee1f6875ce419f2d090dee75b39c099e
#
_cell.length_a   1.000
_cell.length_b   1.000
_cell.length_c   1.000
_cell.angle_alpha   90.00
_cell.angle_beta   90.00
_cell.angle_gamma   90.00
#
_symmetry.space_group_name_H-M   'P 1'
#
loop_
_entity.id
_entity.type
_entity.pdbx_description
1 polymer ?
#
loop_
_entity_poly.entity_id
_entity_poly.type
_entity_poly.pdbx_seq_one_letter_code
_entity_poly.pdbx_strand_id
1 'polypeptide(L)' 'MEKAVILDFAGCCVEVVDIPEEYIIYNIDGKMSGAEILAEMGYDLDNIQYMFVDGDVLLINNGKRQYL' A
#
# COMPACT_ATOMS: atom_id res chain seq x y z
N MET A 1 1.28 8.20 -5.53
CA MET A 1 0.94 7.41 -4.30
C MET A 1 -0.57 7.39 -4.10
N GLU A 2 -1.30 6.64 -4.93
CA GLU A 2 -2.75 6.52 -4.79
C GLU A 2 -3.15 5.29 -3.97
N LYS A 3 -2.37 4.22 -4.11
CA LYS A 3 -2.64 2.92 -3.47
C LYS A 3 -1.37 2.36 -2.87
N ALA A 4 -1.53 1.43 -1.94
CA ALA A 4 -0.45 0.59 -1.45
C ALA A 4 -0.79 -0.88 -1.69
N VAL A 5 0.19 -1.64 -2.11
CA VAL A 5 0.12 -3.10 -2.15
C VAL A 5 0.93 -3.63 -0.98
N ILE A 6 0.28 -4.40 -0.13
CA ILE A 6 0.85 -4.84 1.14
C ILE A 6 0.92 -6.35 1.17
N LEU A 7 2.12 -6.87 1.43
CA LEU A 7 2.35 -8.28 1.73
C LEU A 7 2.35 -8.42 3.24
N ASP A 8 1.29 -8.99 3.79
CA ASP A 8 1.11 -9.18 5.23
C ASP A 8 1.57 -10.59 5.62
N PHE A 9 2.75 -10.68 6.23
CA PHE A 9 3.33 -11.97 6.61
C PHE A 9 2.64 -12.59 7.82
N ALA A 10 2.12 -11.79 8.73
CA ALA A 10 1.39 -12.30 9.89
C ALA A 10 0.01 -12.82 9.50
N GLY A 11 -0.68 -12.11 8.58
CA GLY A 11 -2.00 -12.50 8.09
C GLY A 11 -1.98 -13.45 6.90
N CYS A 12 -0.80 -13.73 6.34
CA CYS A 12 -0.65 -14.58 5.13
C CYS A 12 -1.50 -14.08 3.97
N CYS A 13 -1.55 -12.78 3.74
CA CYS A 13 -2.39 -12.19 2.70
C CYS A 13 -1.68 -11.06 1.94
N VAL A 14 -2.23 -10.77 0.77
CA VAL A 14 -1.86 -9.62 -0.04
C VAL A 14 -3.05 -8.68 -0.07
N GLU A 15 -2.82 -7.42 0.27
CA GLU A 15 -3.88 -6.43 0.36
C GLU A 15 -3.57 -5.24 -0.55
N VAL A 16 -4.58 -4.75 -1.26
CA VAL A 16 -4.48 -3.52 -2.03
C VAL A 16 -5.41 -2.51 -1.37
N VAL A 17 -4.84 -1.40 -0.92
CA VAL A 17 -5.59 -0.37 -0.19
C VAL A 17 -5.45 0.98 -0.86
N ASP A 18 -6.51 1.77 -0.82
CA ASP A 18 -6.47 3.17 -1.22
C ASP A 18 -5.86 4.01 -0.11
N ILE A 19 -5.01 4.95 -0.47
CA ILE A 19 -4.43 5.90 0.46
C ILE A 19 -5.38 7.09 0.58
N PRO A 20 -5.84 7.45 1.79
CA PRO A 20 -6.64 8.64 1.98
C PRO A 20 -5.96 9.89 1.45
N GLU A 21 -6.72 10.76 0.78
CA GLU A 21 -6.18 11.96 0.14
C GLU A 21 -5.43 12.87 1.11
N GLU A 22 -5.89 12.97 2.34
CA GLU A 22 -5.23 13.77 3.38
C GLU A 22 -3.78 13.32 3.62
N TYR A 23 -3.51 12.00 3.60
CA TYR A 23 -2.17 11.46 3.77
C TYR A 23 -1.31 11.71 2.54
N ILE A 24 -1.91 11.67 1.35
CA ILE A 24 -1.21 12.01 0.11
C ILE A 24 -0.71 13.45 0.17
N ILE A 25 -1.54 14.37 0.62
CA ILE A 25 -1.17 15.78 0.80
C ILE A 25 -0.05 15.92 1.82
N TYR A 26 -0.13 15.25 2.95
CA TYR A 26 0.92 15.28 3.97
C TYR A 26 2.25 14.73 3.45
N ASN A 27 2.20 13.71 2.59
CA ASN A 27 3.40 13.18 1.95
C ASN A 27 4.04 14.19 0.99
N ILE A 28 3.23 14.84 0.16
CA ILE A 28 3.70 15.89 -0.77
C ILE A 28 4.34 17.04 0.00
N ASP A 29 3.75 17.44 1.13
CA ASP A 29 4.28 18.52 1.97
C ASP A 29 5.50 18.08 2.81
N GLY A 30 5.90 16.82 2.73
CA GLY A 30 7.02 16.28 3.51
C GLY A 30 6.72 16.07 4.99
N LYS A 31 5.46 16.12 5.40
CA LYS A 31 5.04 15.92 6.80
C LYS A 31 4.99 14.46 7.20
N MET A 32 4.74 13.56 6.25
CA MET A 32 4.67 12.12 6.49
C MET A 32 5.40 11.36 5.40
N SER A 33 6.23 10.41 5.81
CA SER A 33 6.81 9.42 4.88
C SER A 33 5.76 8.35 4.54
N GLY A 34 6.03 7.55 3.50
CA GLY A 34 5.17 6.42 3.15
C GLY A 34 5.01 5.43 4.29
N ALA A 35 6.10 5.12 5.00
CA ALA A 35 6.07 4.23 6.17
C ALA A 35 5.19 4.80 7.28
N GLU A 36 5.29 6.10 7.56
CA GLU A 36 4.45 6.76 8.57
C GLU A 36 2.98 6.70 8.21
N ILE A 37 2.63 6.84 6.92
CA ILE A 37 1.25 6.72 6.44
C ILE A 37 0.70 5.33 6.76
N LEU A 38 1.43 4.27 6.42
CA LEU A 38 0.98 2.90 6.69
C LEU A 38 0.86 2.61 8.18
N ALA A 39 1.79 3.11 8.99
CA ALA A 39 1.71 2.99 10.43
C ALA A 39 0.45 3.69 10.98
N GLU A 40 0.13 4.87 10.47
CA GLU A 40 -1.07 5.62 10.85
C GLU A 40 -2.36 4.90 10.42
N MET A 41 -2.31 4.17 9.31
CA MET A 41 -3.42 3.33 8.85
C MET A 41 -3.58 2.03 9.65
N GLY A 42 -2.69 1.77 10.60
CA GLY A 42 -2.80 0.63 11.50
C GLY A 42 -1.96 -0.59 11.12
N TYR A 43 -1.06 -0.47 10.14
CA TYR A 43 -0.20 -1.59 9.75
C TYR A 43 1.01 -1.72 10.66
N ASP A 44 1.40 -2.96 10.95
CA ASP A 44 2.62 -3.30 11.67
C ASP A 44 3.77 -3.42 10.67
N LEU A 45 4.60 -2.41 10.57
CA LEU A 45 5.68 -2.33 9.58
C LEU A 45 6.71 -3.44 9.72
N ASP A 46 6.85 -4.04 10.89
CA ASP A 46 7.81 -5.13 11.12
C ASP A 46 7.34 -6.45 10.47
N ASN A 47 6.06 -6.58 10.17
CA ASN A 47 5.46 -7.80 9.64
C ASN A 47 4.91 -7.67 8.23
N ILE A 48 5.25 -6.60 7.53
CA ILE A 48 4.79 -6.37 6.15
C ILE A 48 5.94 -5.99 5.23
N GLN A 49 5.73 -6.25 3.94
CA GLN A 49 6.41 -5.57 2.85
C GLN A 49 5.37 -4.79 2.05
N TYR A 50 5.77 -3.72 1.42
CA TYR A 50 4.80 -2.88 0.72
C TYR A 50 5.45 -2.14 -0.44
N MET A 51 4.60 -1.70 -1.37
CA MET A 51 4.97 -0.74 -2.41
C MET A 51 3.81 0.23 -2.62
N PHE A 52 4.13 1.45 -2.98
CA PHE A 52 3.14 2.44 -3.38
C PHE A 52 3.02 2.47 -4.89
N VAL A 53 1.79 2.60 -5.38
CA VAL A 53 1.49 2.63 -6.82
C VAL A 53 0.53 3.76 -7.12
N ASP A 54 0.56 4.23 -8.38
CA ASP A 54 -0.43 5.15 -8.92
C ASP A 54 -1.25 4.39 -9.97
N GLY A 55 -2.57 4.54 -9.91
CA GLY A 55 -3.47 3.87 -10.84
C GLY A 55 -3.78 2.42 -10.48
N ASP A 56 -4.04 1.60 -11.51
CA ASP A 56 -4.48 0.23 -11.33
C ASP A 56 -3.33 -0.72 -10.99
N VAL A 57 -3.63 -1.73 -10.21
CA VAL A 57 -2.69 -2.80 -9.86
C VAL A 57 -3.01 -4.02 -10.72
N LEU A 58 -1.97 -4.56 -11.37
CA LEU A 58 -2.09 -5.80 -12.14
C LEU A 58 -1.65 -6.98 -11.29
N LEU A 59 -2.57 -7.90 -11.06
CA LEU A 59 -2.28 -9.19 -10.44
C LEU A 59 -2.02 -10.23 -11.52
N ILE A 60 -0.90 -10.93 -11.44
CA ILE A 60 -0.58 -12.04 -12.34
C ILE A 60 -0.53 -13.30 -11.49
N ASN A 61 -1.47 -14.22 -11.72
CA ASN A 61 -1.57 -15.47 -10.98
C ASN A 61 -1.50 -16.64 -11.96
N ASN A 62 -0.40 -17.41 -11.90
CA ASN A 62 -0.13 -18.50 -12.83
C ASN A 62 -0.24 -18.06 -14.30
N GLY A 63 0.29 -16.89 -14.62
CA GLY A 63 0.23 -16.30 -15.95
C GLY A 63 -1.11 -15.66 -16.33
N LYS A 64 -2.12 -15.75 -15.47
CA LYS A 64 -3.40 -15.08 -15.67
C LYS A 64 -3.34 -13.66 -15.09
N ARG A 65 -3.85 -12.70 -15.85
CA ARG A 65 -3.77 -11.28 -15.53
C ARG A 65 -5.12 -10.74 -15.10
N GLN A 66 -5.14 -9.98 -14.00
CA GLN A 66 -6.34 -9.34 -13.48
C GLN A 66 -5.99 -7.96 -12.92
N TYR A 67 -6.74 -6.94 -13.32
CA TYR A 67 -6.61 -5.60 -12.75
C TYR A 67 -7.44 -5.48 -11.47
N LEU A 68 -6.83 -4.90 -10.46
CA LEU A 68 -7.43 -4.69 -9.14
C LEU A 68 -7.77 -3.22 -8.92
#